data_6fc483845f26ef903061f7890a3b3a23
#
_entry.id   6fc483845f26ef903061f7890a3b3a23
#
_cell.length_a   1.000
_cell.length_b   1.000
_cell.length_c   1.000
_cell.angle_alpha   90.00
_cell.angle_beta   90.00
_cell.angle_gamma   90.00
#
_symmetry.space_group_name_H-M   'P 1'
#
loop_
_entity.id
_entity.type
_entity.pdbx_description
1 polymer ?
#
loop_
_entity_poly.entity_id
_entity_poly.type
_entity_poly.pdbx_seq_one_letter_code
_entity_poly.pdbx_strand_id
1 'polypeptide(L)'
;MKGSLMKIKHLSQLLSAGILCTFSVITFAAGNPDSTNIALPKPQMDKGKPLMQVLKERKSTREFSPRKISDQDLSNMLWAGFGINRPETGGRTAPSAMNMQDIDLYVIVEQGCYRYDAKANTLIRVTSKDLRPLAGKQAFVKEAPVNIIFVADYSRMKKSSSNDAKSYSIADAAFISENIYLYCASEGLATVVRAFMDKPELAKALQLPRDQEIVFGQTVGYPK
;
A
#
# COMPACT_ATOMS: atom_id res chain seq x y z
N MET A 1 -7.88 -87.90 -46.77
CA MET A 1 -8.99 -87.52 -47.67
C MET A 1 -9.22 -86.03 -47.53
N LYS A 2 -9.11 -85.35 -48.68
CA LYS A 2 -9.76 -84.09 -49.09
C LYS A 2 -9.74 -82.95 -48.03
N GLY A 3 -9.11 -81.82 -48.14
CA GLY A 3 -8.92 -80.99 -49.30
C GLY A 3 -9.80 -79.76 -49.14
N SER A 4 -9.29 -78.57 -48.96
CA SER A 4 -9.65 -77.43 -49.74
C SER A 4 -8.92 -76.15 -49.29
N LEU A 5 -8.18 -75.64 -50.18
CA LEU A 5 -7.60 -74.26 -50.15
C LEU A 5 -8.72 -73.25 -50.18
N MET A 6 -8.59 -72.16 -49.42
CA MET A 6 -9.20 -70.91 -49.86
C MET A 6 -8.38 -69.69 -49.44
N LYS A 7 -8.20 -68.86 -50.44
CA LYS A 7 -7.29 -67.76 -50.67
C LYS A 7 -7.33 -66.63 -49.65
N ILE A 8 -6.14 -66.13 -49.34
CA ILE A 8 -5.83 -64.90 -48.70
C ILE A 8 -6.11 -63.74 -49.66
N LYS A 9 -6.88 -62.74 -49.17
CA LYS A 9 -6.87 -61.40 -49.78
C LYS A 9 -6.38 -60.44 -48.72
N HIS A 10 -5.21 -59.88 -48.97
CA HIS A 10 -4.69 -58.68 -48.25
C HIS A 10 -5.58 -57.49 -48.53
N LEU A 11 -6.00 -56.80 -47.46
CA LEU A 11 -6.48 -55.44 -47.55
C LEU A 11 -5.72 -54.60 -46.51
N SER A 12 -4.76 -53.87 -46.99
CA SER A 12 -3.98 -52.87 -46.25
C SER A 12 -4.87 -51.68 -45.93
N GLN A 13 -5.17 -51.45 -44.65
CA GLN A 13 -5.72 -50.15 -44.22
C GLN A 13 -4.62 -49.37 -43.50
N LEU A 14 -4.16 -48.32 -44.15
CA LEU A 14 -3.34 -47.26 -43.54
C LEU A 14 -4.21 -46.47 -42.59
N LEU A 15 -3.99 -46.63 -41.26
CA LEU A 15 -4.49 -45.66 -40.25
C LEU A 15 -3.51 -44.50 -40.19
N SER A 16 -3.90 -43.35 -40.77
CA SER A 16 -3.25 -42.08 -40.50
C SER A 16 -3.76 -41.53 -39.16
N ALA A 17 -2.92 -41.65 -38.13
CA ALA A 17 -3.16 -40.98 -36.84
C ALA A 17 -2.87 -39.50 -36.97
N GLY A 18 -3.90 -38.70 -37.16
CA GLY A 18 -3.81 -37.21 -37.10
C GLY A 18 -3.61 -36.81 -35.64
N ILE A 19 -2.40 -36.31 -35.32
CA ILE A 19 -2.13 -35.64 -34.04
C ILE A 19 -2.80 -34.26 -34.07
N LEU A 20 -3.92 -34.15 -33.36
CA LEU A 20 -4.61 -32.90 -33.14
C LEU A 20 -3.88 -32.12 -32.01
N CYS A 21 -2.90 -31.27 -32.36
CA CYS A 21 -2.29 -30.33 -31.43
C CYS A 21 -3.34 -29.26 -31.07
N THR A 22 -3.98 -29.42 -29.92
CA THR A 22 -4.79 -28.34 -29.33
C THR A 22 -3.84 -27.28 -28.73
N PHE A 23 -3.63 -26.19 -29.47
CA PHE A 23 -3.02 -24.99 -28.91
C PHE A 23 -4.00 -24.38 -27.91
N SER A 24 -3.74 -24.58 -26.60
CA SER A 24 -4.39 -23.79 -25.55
C SER A 24 -3.87 -22.35 -25.67
N VAL A 25 -4.68 -21.47 -26.24
CA VAL A 25 -4.42 -20.03 -26.19
C VAL A 25 -4.65 -19.58 -24.75
N ILE A 26 -3.56 -19.40 -23.99
CA ILE A 26 -3.61 -18.71 -22.71
C ILE A 26 -3.90 -17.25 -23.02
N THR A 27 -5.18 -16.86 -22.94
CA THR A 27 -5.58 -15.46 -22.93
C THR A 27 -5.12 -14.85 -21.61
N PHE A 28 -3.99 -14.14 -21.63
CA PHE A 28 -3.66 -13.18 -20.59
C PHE A 28 -4.77 -12.14 -20.64
N ALA A 29 -5.61 -12.12 -19.61
CA ALA A 29 -6.51 -10.99 -19.38
C ALA A 29 -5.63 -9.75 -19.26
N ALA A 30 -5.71 -8.85 -20.25
CA ALA A 30 -5.10 -7.54 -20.17
C ALA A 30 -5.73 -6.84 -18.97
N GLY A 31 -5.00 -6.81 -17.86
CA GLY A 31 -5.38 -6.03 -16.69
C GLY A 31 -5.56 -4.58 -17.13
N ASN A 32 -6.63 -3.96 -16.66
CA ASN A 32 -6.92 -2.55 -16.93
C ASN A 32 -5.64 -1.74 -16.61
N PRO A 33 -5.03 -1.00 -17.54
CA PRO A 33 -3.78 -0.27 -17.31
C PRO A 33 -3.87 0.74 -16.17
N ASP A 34 -5.10 1.05 -15.71
CA ASP A 34 -5.38 1.94 -14.56
C ASP A 34 -5.37 1.21 -13.20
N SER A 35 -5.20 -0.11 -13.14
CA SER A 35 -5.33 -0.93 -11.93
C SER A 35 -4.04 -1.58 -11.43
N THR A 36 -2.87 -1.05 -11.76
CA THR A 36 -1.60 -1.65 -11.30
C THR A 36 -1.32 -1.32 -9.82
N ASN A 37 -1.61 -2.28 -8.95
CA ASN A 37 -1.12 -2.28 -7.57
C ASN A 37 0.42 -2.40 -7.57
N ILE A 38 1.08 -1.85 -6.55
CA ILE A 38 2.52 -1.93 -6.38
C ILE A 38 2.83 -2.88 -5.23
N ALA A 39 3.38 -4.05 -5.55
CA ALA A 39 3.93 -4.94 -4.53
C ALA A 39 5.22 -4.31 -4.00
N LEU A 40 5.25 -4.03 -2.68
CA LEU A 40 6.44 -3.46 -2.05
C LEU A 40 7.44 -4.56 -1.70
N PRO A 41 8.76 -4.27 -1.72
CA PRO A 41 9.77 -5.18 -1.23
C PRO A 41 9.52 -5.57 0.22
N LYS A 42 10.02 -6.74 0.64
CA LYS A 42 9.95 -7.15 2.05
C LYS A 42 10.66 -6.12 2.93
N PRO A 43 10.05 -5.67 4.04
CA PRO A 43 10.70 -4.73 4.96
C PRO A 43 11.98 -5.32 5.55
N GLN A 44 13.01 -4.48 5.70
CA GLN A 44 14.31 -4.85 6.27
C GLN A 44 14.31 -4.55 7.77
N MET A 45 14.61 -5.57 8.59
CA MET A 45 14.54 -5.48 10.06
C MET A 45 15.89 -5.20 10.74
N ASP A 46 16.98 -5.30 10.00
CA ASP A 46 18.37 -5.21 10.48
C ASP A 46 19.02 -3.85 10.24
N LYS A 47 18.17 -2.82 10.02
CA LYS A 47 18.60 -1.43 9.76
C LYS A 47 18.21 -0.50 10.89
N GLY A 48 18.77 0.70 10.83
CA GLY A 48 18.38 1.80 11.69
C GLY A 48 19.44 2.17 12.73
N LYS A 49 19.19 3.32 13.38
CA LYS A 49 20.01 3.82 14.49
C LYS A 49 19.43 3.38 15.84
N PRO A 50 20.23 3.37 16.91
CA PRO A 50 19.71 3.13 18.26
C PRO A 50 18.60 4.12 18.63
N LEU A 51 17.53 3.63 19.29
CA LEU A 51 16.32 4.40 19.60
C LEU A 51 16.61 5.75 20.25
N MET A 52 17.50 5.80 21.25
CA MET A 52 17.80 7.06 21.96
C MET A 52 18.48 8.09 21.04
N GLN A 53 19.25 7.64 20.07
CA GLN A 53 19.83 8.52 19.05
C GLN A 53 18.75 9.05 18.12
N VAL A 54 17.82 8.18 17.67
CA VAL A 54 16.70 8.56 16.82
C VAL A 54 15.83 9.61 17.51
N LEU A 55 15.48 9.41 18.77
CA LEU A 55 14.71 10.37 19.57
C LEU A 55 15.43 11.73 19.70
N LYS A 56 16.74 11.73 19.87
CA LYS A 56 17.56 12.95 19.90
C LYS A 56 17.56 13.69 18.55
N GLU A 57 17.53 12.97 17.45
CA GLU A 57 17.63 13.52 16.08
C GLU A 57 16.28 13.86 15.46
N ARG A 58 15.17 13.27 15.94
CA ARG A 58 13.81 13.48 15.41
C ARG A 58 13.44 14.95 15.42
N LYS A 59 13.06 15.47 14.26
CA LYS A 59 12.59 16.85 14.07
C LYS A 59 11.57 16.93 12.92
N SER A 60 10.76 17.99 12.90
CA SER A 60 9.92 18.34 11.76
C SER A 60 10.71 19.14 10.74
N THR A 61 10.75 18.70 9.49
CA THR A 61 11.45 19.37 8.39
C THR A 61 10.47 19.68 7.27
N ARG A 62 10.52 20.89 6.72
CA ARG A 62 9.58 21.39 5.70
C ARG A 62 10.25 21.71 4.37
N GLU A 63 11.49 21.31 4.21
CA GLU A 63 12.28 21.46 2.99
C GLU A 63 12.60 20.08 2.44
N PHE A 64 12.13 19.81 1.23
CA PHE A 64 12.21 18.49 0.62
C PHE A 64 12.89 18.57 -0.74
N SER A 65 13.81 17.65 -0.98
CA SER A 65 14.35 17.38 -2.31
C SER A 65 13.27 16.68 -3.17
N PRO A 66 13.21 16.95 -4.47
CA PRO A 66 12.30 16.24 -5.39
C PRO A 66 12.72 14.79 -5.65
N ARG A 67 13.84 14.34 -5.09
CA ARG A 67 14.34 12.96 -5.22
C ARG A 67 13.28 11.97 -4.75
N LYS A 68 12.95 10.98 -5.58
CA LYS A 68 12.00 9.91 -5.24
C LYS A 68 12.55 9.06 -4.10
N ILE A 69 11.68 8.69 -3.18
CA ILE A 69 11.98 7.67 -2.16
C ILE A 69 11.99 6.31 -2.87
N SER A 70 12.94 5.45 -2.52
CA SER A 70 13.01 4.09 -3.06
C SER A 70 11.82 3.25 -2.59
N ASP A 71 11.40 2.26 -3.38
CA ASP A 71 10.34 1.32 -2.98
C ASP A 71 10.71 0.57 -1.69
N GLN A 72 12.01 0.32 -1.46
CA GLN A 72 12.50 -0.30 -0.24
C GLN A 72 12.32 0.61 0.98
N ASP A 73 12.69 1.90 0.88
CA ASP A 73 12.52 2.85 1.97
C ASP A 73 11.03 3.12 2.22
N LEU A 74 10.22 3.18 1.16
CA LEU A 74 8.78 3.31 1.28
C LEU A 74 8.17 2.10 1.99
N SER A 75 8.58 0.89 1.64
CA SER A 75 8.15 -0.35 2.30
C SER A 75 8.53 -0.37 3.78
N ASN A 76 9.79 -0.09 4.09
CA ASN A 76 10.30 -0.05 5.45
C ASN A 76 9.54 0.99 6.30
N MET A 77 9.31 2.18 5.75
CA MET A 77 8.60 3.27 6.42
C MET A 77 7.13 2.93 6.72
N LEU A 78 6.42 2.40 5.73
CA LEU A 78 5.02 2.02 5.90
C LEU A 78 4.88 0.86 6.90
N TRP A 79 5.80 -0.10 6.86
CA TRP A 79 5.84 -1.16 7.85
C TRP A 79 6.17 -0.64 9.24
N ALA A 80 7.16 0.25 9.39
CA ALA A 80 7.48 0.89 10.67
C ALA A 80 6.26 1.62 11.23
N GLY A 81 5.54 2.35 10.39
CA GLY A 81 4.33 3.09 10.77
C GLY A 81 3.19 2.18 11.20
N PHE A 82 2.78 1.26 10.34
CA PHE A 82 1.55 0.48 10.54
C PHE A 82 1.61 -0.95 9.99
N GLY A 83 2.79 -1.55 9.93
CA GLY A 83 2.98 -2.93 9.49
C GLY A 83 2.46 -3.95 10.51
N ILE A 84 2.32 -5.21 10.06
CA ILE A 84 1.99 -6.33 10.94
C ILE A 84 3.29 -6.90 11.50
N ASN A 85 3.48 -6.80 12.82
CA ASN A 85 4.66 -7.33 13.51
C ASN A 85 4.34 -8.59 14.34
N ARG A 86 3.07 -8.96 14.45
CA ARG A 86 2.56 -10.18 15.10
C ARG A 86 1.59 -10.87 14.15
N PRO A 87 2.08 -11.63 13.14
CA PRO A 87 1.25 -12.23 12.09
C PRO A 87 0.15 -13.15 12.62
N GLU A 88 0.42 -13.87 13.70
CA GLU A 88 -0.49 -14.83 14.35
C GLU A 88 -1.75 -14.16 14.94
N THR A 89 -1.66 -12.89 15.30
CA THR A 89 -2.79 -12.12 15.87
C THR A 89 -3.22 -10.94 14.99
N GLY A 90 -2.46 -10.65 13.92
CA GLY A 90 -2.64 -9.45 13.11
C GLY A 90 -2.24 -8.14 13.83
N GLY A 91 -1.50 -8.24 14.96
CA GLY A 91 -1.03 -7.08 15.71
C GLY A 91 -0.08 -6.21 14.92
N ARG A 92 -0.17 -4.88 15.14
CA ARG A 92 0.53 -3.85 14.38
C ARG A 92 1.74 -3.30 15.13
N THR A 93 2.62 -2.63 14.40
CA THR A 93 3.75 -1.84 14.94
C THR A 93 3.26 -0.68 15.80
N ALA A 94 2.17 -0.01 15.42
CA ALA A 94 1.50 0.99 16.23
C ALA A 94 0.32 0.37 17.00
N PRO A 95 0.08 0.75 18.26
CA PRO A 95 -1.12 0.37 18.99
C PRO A 95 -2.35 1.07 18.39
N SER A 96 -3.54 0.54 18.71
CA SER A 96 -4.80 1.24 18.47
C SER A 96 -5.78 0.97 19.61
N ALA A 97 -6.71 1.90 19.84
CA ALA A 97 -7.72 1.77 20.86
C ALA A 97 -8.49 0.45 20.68
N MET A 98 -8.54 -0.38 21.73
CA MET A 98 -9.18 -1.70 21.73
C MET A 98 -8.75 -2.61 20.53
N ASN A 99 -7.56 -2.36 19.96
CA ASN A 99 -7.05 -3.03 18.76
C ASN A 99 -8.01 -2.94 17.55
N MET A 100 -8.74 -1.82 17.42
CA MET A 100 -9.72 -1.63 16.34
C MET A 100 -9.06 -1.35 15.00
N GLN A 101 -7.80 -0.90 14.98
CA GLN A 101 -7.00 -0.67 13.77
C GLN A 101 -7.75 0.17 12.72
N ASP A 102 -8.40 1.22 13.18
CA ASP A 102 -9.34 2.05 12.44
C ASP A 102 -8.68 2.99 11.41
N ILE A 103 -7.35 3.10 11.39
CA ILE A 103 -6.65 3.99 10.47
C ILE A 103 -6.25 3.27 9.18
N ASP A 104 -6.62 3.87 8.05
CA ASP A 104 -6.08 3.55 6.72
C ASP A 104 -5.04 4.58 6.30
N LEU A 105 -3.95 4.13 5.68
CA LEU A 105 -2.90 4.99 5.13
C LEU A 105 -3.06 5.11 3.62
N TYR A 106 -3.30 6.34 3.13
CA TYR A 106 -3.29 6.66 1.71
C TYR A 106 -1.96 7.32 1.36
N VAL A 107 -1.25 6.73 0.42
CA VAL A 107 0.07 7.17 -0.04
C VAL A 107 -0.10 7.88 -1.37
N ILE A 108 0.16 9.19 -1.37
CA ILE A 108 0.07 10.04 -2.55
C ILE A 108 1.48 10.33 -3.04
N VAL A 109 1.74 9.94 -4.27
CA VAL A 109 2.97 10.17 -5.03
C VAL A 109 2.63 10.78 -6.39
N GLU A 110 3.63 11.17 -7.18
CA GLU A 110 3.42 11.74 -8.53
C GLU A 110 2.61 10.83 -9.45
N GLN A 111 2.80 9.50 -9.34
CA GLN A 111 2.16 8.51 -10.20
C GLN A 111 0.73 8.15 -9.78
N GLY A 112 0.22 8.77 -8.71
CA GLY A 112 -1.14 8.52 -8.24
C GLY A 112 -1.28 8.43 -6.72
N CYS A 113 -2.43 7.93 -6.31
CA CYS A 113 -2.75 7.67 -4.92
C CYS A 113 -3.03 6.18 -4.70
N TYR A 114 -2.55 5.66 -3.59
CA TYR A 114 -2.64 4.26 -3.22
C TYR A 114 -3.07 4.12 -1.76
N ARG A 115 -3.82 3.08 -1.43
CA ARG A 115 -4.06 2.66 -0.05
C ARG A 115 -3.10 1.53 0.32
N TYR A 116 -2.44 1.65 1.46
CA TYR A 116 -1.51 0.63 1.94
C TYR A 116 -2.27 -0.58 2.51
N ASP A 117 -2.00 -1.75 1.96
CA ASP A 117 -2.41 -3.04 2.50
C ASP A 117 -1.21 -3.66 3.25
N ALA A 118 -1.24 -3.58 4.57
CA ALA A 118 -0.15 -4.10 5.40
C ALA A 118 -0.09 -5.64 5.42
N LYS A 119 -1.21 -6.34 5.12
CA LYS A 119 -1.23 -7.80 5.08
C LYS A 119 -0.48 -8.33 3.86
N ALA A 120 -0.71 -7.71 2.72
CA ALA A 120 -0.04 -8.08 1.46
C ALA A 120 1.27 -7.30 1.25
N ASN A 121 1.59 -6.31 2.10
CA ASN A 121 2.66 -5.33 1.90
C ASN A 121 2.59 -4.70 0.49
N THR A 122 1.43 -4.21 0.12
CA THR A 122 1.12 -3.76 -1.23
C THR A 122 0.43 -2.41 -1.20
N LEU A 123 0.70 -1.57 -2.17
CA LEU A 123 -0.02 -0.33 -2.42
C LEU A 123 -1.15 -0.60 -3.42
N ILE A 124 -2.38 -0.58 -2.95
CA ILE A 124 -3.59 -0.76 -3.76
C ILE A 124 -3.92 0.58 -4.41
N ARG A 125 -3.95 0.63 -5.74
CA ARG A 125 -4.23 1.86 -6.48
C ARG A 125 -5.65 2.36 -6.24
N VAL A 126 -5.76 3.62 -5.85
CA VAL A 126 -7.03 4.36 -5.71
C VAL A 126 -7.29 5.18 -6.98
N THR A 127 -6.26 5.89 -7.47
CA THR A 127 -6.33 6.68 -8.71
C THR A 127 -4.93 6.88 -9.29
N SER A 128 -4.85 7.04 -10.62
CA SER A 128 -3.63 7.42 -11.33
C SER A 128 -3.35 8.94 -11.30
N LYS A 129 -4.28 9.74 -10.78
CA LYS A 129 -4.10 11.19 -10.69
C LYS A 129 -3.12 11.59 -9.60
N ASP A 130 -2.23 12.53 -9.91
CA ASP A 130 -1.39 13.18 -8.90
C ASP A 130 -2.25 14.06 -7.98
N LEU A 131 -2.47 13.58 -6.76
CA LEU A 131 -3.23 14.29 -5.74
C LEU A 131 -2.35 15.10 -4.77
N ARG A 132 -1.02 15.19 -4.99
CA ARG A 132 -0.12 15.98 -4.13
C ARG A 132 -0.58 17.44 -3.97
N PRO A 133 -1.09 18.13 -5.01
CA PRO A 133 -1.62 19.49 -4.85
C PRO A 133 -2.81 19.61 -3.89
N LEU A 134 -3.61 18.55 -3.73
CA LEU A 134 -4.74 18.51 -2.79
C LEU A 134 -4.33 18.06 -1.39
N ALA A 135 -3.17 17.40 -1.27
CA ALA A 135 -2.72 16.82 0.00
C ALA A 135 -2.40 17.89 1.06
N GLY A 136 -2.23 19.16 0.72
CA GLY A 136 -2.04 20.26 1.65
C GLY A 136 -1.80 21.59 0.96
N LYS A 137 -2.02 22.69 1.70
CA LYS A 137 -1.94 24.08 1.17
C LYS A 137 -0.53 24.68 1.23
N GLN A 138 0.42 24.05 1.93
CA GLN A 138 1.81 24.51 1.98
C GLN A 138 2.54 24.13 0.68
N ALA A 139 3.37 25.04 0.16
CA ALA A 139 4.05 24.86 -1.13
C ALA A 139 4.86 23.56 -1.22
N PHE A 140 5.59 23.20 -0.16
CA PHE A 140 6.42 22.00 -0.13
C PHE A 140 5.63 20.67 -0.30
N VAL A 141 4.32 20.65 -0.03
CA VAL A 141 3.50 19.44 -0.09
C VAL A 141 3.40 18.90 -1.51
N LYS A 142 3.23 19.77 -2.50
CA LYS A 142 3.16 19.38 -3.91
C LYS A 142 4.53 19.01 -4.51
N GLU A 143 5.62 19.47 -3.88
CA GLU A 143 6.99 19.24 -4.35
C GLU A 143 7.59 17.96 -3.76
N ALA A 144 7.20 17.62 -2.53
CA ALA A 144 7.68 16.43 -1.84
C ALA A 144 7.28 15.14 -2.58
N PRO A 145 8.17 14.12 -2.57
CA PRO A 145 7.92 12.89 -3.29
C PRO A 145 6.77 12.05 -2.73
N VAL A 146 6.49 12.14 -1.42
CA VAL A 146 5.47 11.32 -0.75
C VAL A 146 4.65 12.15 0.22
N ASN A 147 3.33 12.00 0.17
CA ASN A 147 2.40 12.47 1.19
C ASN A 147 1.56 11.29 1.67
N ILE A 148 1.54 11.05 2.97
CA ILE A 148 0.71 10.03 3.61
C ILE A 148 -0.50 10.75 4.22
N ILE A 149 -1.70 10.30 3.89
CA ILE A 149 -2.95 10.78 4.47
C ILE A 149 -3.50 9.70 5.40
N PHE A 150 -3.75 10.08 6.64
CA PHE A 150 -4.32 9.21 7.67
C PHE A 150 -5.83 9.37 7.63
N VAL A 151 -6.52 8.28 7.38
CA VAL A 151 -7.99 8.24 7.24
C VAL A 151 -8.55 7.32 8.32
N ALA A 152 -9.41 7.86 9.16
CA ALA A 152 -10.16 7.08 10.15
C ALA A 152 -11.34 6.40 9.47
N ASP A 153 -11.54 5.13 9.75
CA ASP A 153 -12.69 4.32 9.35
C ASP A 153 -13.55 3.99 10.57
N TYR A 154 -14.57 4.80 10.80
CA TYR A 154 -15.48 4.67 11.95
C TYR A 154 -16.35 3.41 11.88
N SER A 155 -16.46 2.76 10.72
CA SER A 155 -17.15 1.47 10.61
C SER A 155 -16.51 0.37 11.47
N ARG A 156 -15.21 0.50 11.77
CA ARG A 156 -14.44 -0.40 12.65
C ARG A 156 -14.64 -0.08 14.13
N MET A 157 -15.20 1.09 14.46
CA MET A 157 -15.32 1.62 15.82
C MET A 157 -16.72 1.53 16.41
N LYS A 158 -17.54 0.59 15.97
CA LYS A 158 -18.97 0.45 16.31
C LYS A 158 -19.28 0.33 17.81
N LYS A 159 -18.28 0.00 18.65
CA LYS A 159 -18.40 -0.14 20.10
C LYS A 159 -18.11 1.16 20.87
N SER A 160 -17.69 2.22 20.17
CA SER A 160 -17.33 3.50 20.76
C SER A 160 -18.43 4.54 20.53
N SER A 161 -18.57 5.50 21.45
CA SER A 161 -19.37 6.69 21.16
C SER A 161 -18.73 7.51 20.03
N SER A 162 -19.48 8.36 19.34
CA SER A 162 -18.94 9.16 18.22
C SER A 162 -17.79 10.09 18.66
N ASN A 163 -17.87 10.65 19.87
CA ASN A 163 -16.82 11.51 20.40
C ASN A 163 -15.57 10.71 20.79
N ASP A 164 -15.73 9.55 21.42
CA ASP A 164 -14.62 8.66 21.76
C ASP A 164 -13.94 8.13 20.50
N ALA A 165 -14.72 7.74 19.49
CA ALA A 165 -14.19 7.28 18.21
C ALA A 165 -13.25 8.31 17.57
N LYS A 166 -13.66 9.59 17.52
CA LYS A 166 -12.81 10.67 17.00
C LYS A 166 -11.53 10.85 17.82
N SER A 167 -11.65 10.84 19.14
CA SER A 167 -10.50 11.00 20.01
C SER A 167 -9.50 9.83 19.88
N TYR A 168 -10.01 8.60 19.81
CA TYR A 168 -9.18 7.41 19.59
C TYR A 168 -8.51 7.42 18.23
N SER A 169 -9.23 7.74 17.15
CA SER A 169 -8.65 7.81 15.82
C SER A 169 -7.52 8.84 15.71
N ILE A 170 -7.64 9.99 16.39
CA ILE A 170 -6.57 10.98 16.44
C ILE A 170 -5.34 10.40 17.16
N ALA A 171 -5.53 9.73 18.29
CA ALA A 171 -4.45 9.10 19.03
C ALA A 171 -3.79 7.98 18.23
N ASP A 172 -4.59 7.09 17.62
CA ASP A 172 -4.12 5.96 16.81
C ASP A 172 -3.32 6.45 15.60
N ALA A 173 -3.82 7.47 14.90
CA ALA A 173 -3.09 8.11 13.80
C ALA A 173 -1.77 8.76 14.28
N ALA A 174 -1.76 9.35 15.48
CA ALA A 174 -0.55 9.96 16.04
C ALA A 174 0.52 8.92 16.38
N PHE A 175 0.16 7.74 16.92
CA PHE A 175 1.11 6.64 17.13
C PHE A 175 1.74 6.17 15.84
N ILE A 176 0.95 6.02 14.77
CA ILE A 176 1.47 5.65 13.45
C ILE A 176 2.40 6.73 12.92
N SER A 177 1.99 7.99 13.02
CA SER A 177 2.78 9.14 12.58
C SER A 177 4.12 9.26 13.29
N GLU A 178 4.16 9.02 14.61
CA GLU A 178 5.41 9.05 15.37
C GLU A 178 6.35 7.92 14.96
N ASN A 179 5.85 6.70 14.73
CA ASN A 179 6.67 5.62 14.19
C ASN A 179 7.31 6.01 12.83
N ILE A 180 6.56 6.71 11.96
CA ILE A 180 7.11 7.24 10.70
C ILE A 180 8.15 8.33 10.95
N TYR A 181 7.94 9.22 11.94
CA TYR A 181 8.95 10.21 12.32
C TYR A 181 10.25 9.55 12.77
N LEU A 182 10.15 8.53 13.64
CA LEU A 182 11.32 7.80 14.15
C LEU A 182 12.05 7.07 13.03
N TYR A 183 11.31 6.42 12.12
CA TYR A 183 11.91 5.81 10.94
C TYR A 183 12.65 6.85 10.09
N CYS A 184 12.01 7.97 9.78
CA CYS A 184 12.63 9.05 9.00
C CYS A 184 13.91 9.58 9.65
N ALA A 185 13.92 9.81 10.97
CA ALA A 185 15.09 10.24 11.70
C ALA A 185 16.20 9.20 11.68
N SER A 186 15.87 7.91 11.73
CA SER A 186 16.83 6.81 11.61
C SER A 186 17.51 6.76 10.25
N GLU A 187 16.72 6.93 9.18
CA GLU A 187 17.20 6.76 7.79
C GLU A 187 17.61 8.09 7.12
N GLY A 188 17.62 9.21 7.86
CA GLY A 188 18.02 10.51 7.32
C GLY A 188 16.99 11.11 6.35
N LEU A 189 15.72 10.74 6.48
CA LEU A 189 14.61 11.34 5.76
C LEU A 189 14.07 12.55 6.48
N ALA A 190 13.53 13.51 5.72
CA ALA A 190 12.79 14.65 6.20
C ALA A 190 11.30 14.30 6.31
N THR A 191 10.63 14.75 7.37
CA THR A 191 9.18 14.55 7.52
C THR A 191 8.52 15.66 8.35
N VAL A 192 7.23 15.88 8.11
CA VAL A 192 6.39 16.77 8.92
C VAL A 192 4.92 16.34 8.86
N VAL A 193 4.28 16.24 10.03
CA VAL A 193 2.82 16.09 10.14
C VAL A 193 2.15 17.45 9.95
N ARG A 194 0.96 17.48 9.36
CA ARG A 194 0.21 18.72 9.07
C ARG A 194 -1.29 18.43 8.91
N ALA A 195 -2.10 19.43 9.24
CA ALA A 195 -3.56 19.39 9.07
C ALA A 195 -4.09 20.48 8.12
N PHE A 196 -3.24 21.40 7.64
CA PHE A 196 -3.65 22.50 6.77
C PHE A 196 -3.87 22.02 5.33
N MET A 197 -5.08 21.48 5.08
CA MET A 197 -5.54 20.95 3.78
C MET A 197 -7.06 21.18 3.65
N ASP A 198 -7.57 21.09 2.44
CA ASP A 198 -9.02 21.02 2.19
C ASP A 198 -9.47 19.55 2.29
N LYS A 199 -9.87 19.16 3.50
CA LYS A 199 -10.27 17.77 3.76
C LYS A 199 -11.47 17.32 2.93
N PRO A 200 -12.54 18.12 2.75
CA PRO A 200 -13.69 17.77 1.90
C PRO A 200 -13.30 17.52 0.44
N GLU A 201 -12.47 18.39 -0.14
CA GLU A 201 -12.03 18.24 -1.52
C GLU A 201 -11.15 17.00 -1.70
N LEU A 202 -10.20 16.78 -0.79
CA LEU A 202 -9.34 15.59 -0.82
C LEU A 202 -10.14 14.32 -0.58
N ALA A 203 -11.10 14.28 0.35
CA ALA A 203 -11.96 13.13 0.61
C ALA A 203 -12.77 12.75 -0.63
N LYS A 204 -13.30 13.74 -1.36
CA LYS A 204 -13.98 13.52 -2.65
C LYS A 204 -13.03 12.93 -3.70
N ALA A 205 -11.81 13.45 -3.81
CA ALA A 205 -10.81 12.93 -4.75
C ALA A 205 -10.37 11.50 -4.42
N LEU A 206 -10.31 11.15 -3.13
CA LEU A 206 -10.04 9.80 -2.62
C LEU A 206 -11.25 8.87 -2.68
N GLN A 207 -12.45 9.39 -3.00
CA GLN A 207 -13.72 8.65 -3.02
C GLN A 207 -14.03 7.98 -1.65
N LEU A 208 -13.75 8.69 -0.55
CA LEU A 208 -13.96 8.14 0.79
C LEU A 208 -15.45 7.90 1.07
N PRO A 209 -15.83 6.74 1.64
CA PRO A 209 -17.17 6.48 2.15
C PRO A 209 -17.55 7.48 3.27
N ARG A 210 -18.86 7.54 3.61
CA ARG A 210 -19.39 8.47 4.63
C ARG A 210 -18.88 8.24 6.04
N ASP A 211 -18.48 7.01 6.33
CA ASP A 211 -17.92 6.57 7.61
C ASP A 211 -16.40 6.69 7.69
N GLN A 212 -15.78 7.29 6.68
CA GLN A 212 -14.36 7.59 6.66
C GLN A 212 -14.09 9.10 6.71
N GLU A 213 -13.12 9.51 7.53
CA GLU A 213 -12.73 10.91 7.73
C GLU A 213 -11.21 11.08 7.71
N ILE A 214 -10.71 12.11 7.01
CA ILE A 214 -9.29 12.46 7.03
C ILE A 214 -8.93 13.05 8.39
N VAL A 215 -8.00 12.41 9.09
CA VAL A 215 -7.46 12.91 10.37
C VAL A 215 -6.45 14.03 10.11
N PHE A 216 -5.35 13.69 9.46
CA PHE A 216 -4.28 14.62 9.05
C PHE A 216 -3.42 14.01 7.94
N GLY A 217 -2.37 14.70 7.52
CA GLY A 217 -1.37 14.19 6.59
C GLY A 217 0.05 14.32 7.11
N GLN A 218 0.97 13.51 6.59
CA GLN A 218 2.40 13.57 6.85
C GLN A 218 3.16 13.57 5.53
N THR A 219 4.02 14.56 5.35
CA THR A 219 4.87 14.70 4.17
C THR A 219 6.21 14.07 4.45
N VAL A 220 6.76 13.30 3.51
CA VAL A 220 8.04 12.61 3.62
C VAL A 220 8.85 12.77 2.35
N GLY A 221 10.17 12.92 2.49
CA GLY A 221 11.13 13.02 1.40
C GLY A 221 12.55 13.05 1.90
N TYR A 222 13.51 13.19 0.99
CA TYR A 222 14.88 13.51 1.40
C TYR A 222 14.95 14.99 1.78
N PRO A 223 15.81 15.37 2.76
CA PRO A 223 16.06 16.78 3.07
C PRO A 223 16.70 17.48 1.86
N LYS A 224 16.44 18.78 1.74
CA LYS A 224 17.04 19.66 0.73
C LYS A 224 18.43 20.10 1.14
#